data_66d9a5c952cf17bd50f776ddfcf48bdd
#
_entry.id   66d9a5c952cf17bd50f776ddfcf48bdd
#
_cell.length_a   1.000
_cell.length_b   1.000
_cell.length_c   1.000
_cell.angle_alpha   90.00
_cell.angle_beta   90.00
_cell.angle_gamma   90.00
#
_symmetry.space_group_name_H-M   'P 1'
#
loop_
_entity.id
_entity.type
_entity.pdbx_description
1 polymer ?
#
loop_
_entity_poly.entity_id
_entity_poly.type
_entity_poly.pdbx_seq_one_letter_code
_entity_poly.pdbx_strand_id
1 'polypeptide(L)'
;MRSMKLSALLMGGIILFWGCGPKILLPPRVDLRPYGTLGMIELSSNAQGNLAPYTSQKILHSIQDAQPGTLVMELGTLQNALGSVGRSELDYEAIKAHGSKYGVGGIIMGNLEIDKVKPSINIASTLATINVSAYVEAFLSAKLVETKSGATVWSNGAQGRENVASVSLMGGEPVFNATDPDKAYGQLVQHLVGYLCNDFRSYYK
;
A
#
# COMPACT_ATOMS: atom_id res chain seq x y z
N MET A 1 -32.20 56.91 -22.00
CA MET A 1 -31.76 55.55 -22.41
C MET A 1 -30.29 55.19 -22.05
N ARG A 2 -29.56 56.00 -21.24
CA ARG A 2 -28.15 55.73 -20.86
C ARG A 2 -27.96 55.05 -19.47
N SER A 3 -28.96 55.13 -18.59
CA SER A 3 -28.87 54.57 -17.21
C SER A 3 -29.18 53.04 -17.12
N MET A 4 -29.90 52.51 -18.07
CA MET A 4 -30.28 51.05 -18.03
C MET A 4 -29.13 50.11 -18.39
N LYS A 5 -28.11 50.55 -19.12
CA LYS A 5 -26.97 49.74 -19.50
C LYS A 5 -25.92 49.56 -18.41
N LEU A 6 -25.86 50.53 -17.46
CA LEU A 6 -24.91 50.47 -16.34
C LEU A 6 -25.34 49.46 -15.25
N SER A 7 -26.65 49.33 -15.00
CA SER A 7 -27.21 48.41 -14.00
C SER A 7 -27.06 46.93 -14.42
N ALA A 8 -27.11 46.62 -15.72
CA ALA A 8 -26.90 45.25 -16.22
C ALA A 8 -25.44 44.80 -16.09
N LEU A 9 -24.48 45.72 -16.16
CA LEU A 9 -23.05 45.38 -16.02
C LEU A 9 -22.66 45.11 -14.56
N LEU A 10 -23.31 45.76 -13.60
CA LEU A 10 -23.05 45.56 -12.16
C LEU A 10 -23.61 44.23 -11.66
N MET A 11 -24.74 43.73 -12.26
CA MET A 11 -25.36 42.51 -11.86
C MET A 11 -24.65 41.24 -12.38
N GLY A 12 -23.91 41.35 -13.51
CA GLY A 12 -23.08 40.27 -14.08
C GLY A 12 -21.78 40.00 -13.31
N GLY A 13 -21.27 40.99 -12.54
CA GLY A 13 -20.00 40.88 -11.80
C GLY A 13 -20.12 40.11 -10.47
N ILE A 14 -21.32 39.95 -9.91
CA ILE A 14 -21.52 39.34 -8.59
C ILE A 14 -21.59 37.81 -8.64
N ILE A 15 -21.85 37.22 -9.81
CA ILE A 15 -22.03 35.76 -9.95
C ILE A 15 -20.70 35.01 -10.02
N LEU A 16 -19.57 35.70 -10.27
CA LEU A 16 -18.26 35.05 -10.47
C LEU A 16 -17.48 34.73 -9.17
N PHE A 17 -17.97 35.14 -7.99
CA PHE A 17 -17.27 34.94 -6.71
C PHE A 17 -17.80 33.80 -5.85
N TRP A 18 -18.76 32.99 -6.32
CA TRP A 18 -19.38 31.93 -5.51
C TRP A 18 -18.76 30.53 -5.66
N GLY A 19 -17.55 30.42 -6.18
CA GLY A 19 -16.99 29.12 -6.55
C GLY A 19 -15.82 28.58 -5.72
N CYS A 20 -15.28 29.29 -4.74
CA CYS A 20 -14.12 28.81 -3.96
C CYS A 20 -14.42 28.82 -2.45
N GLY A 21 -15.11 27.79 -1.97
CA GLY A 21 -15.11 27.50 -0.54
C GLY A 21 -13.68 27.14 -0.07
N PRO A 22 -13.27 27.51 1.17
CA PRO A 22 -11.97 27.11 1.70
C PRO A 22 -11.90 25.57 1.77
N LYS A 23 -10.89 24.99 1.13
CA LYS A 23 -10.61 23.57 1.29
C LYS A 23 -10.15 23.32 2.72
N ILE A 24 -10.87 22.49 3.45
CA ILE A 24 -10.55 22.12 4.83
C ILE A 24 -9.72 20.84 4.79
N LEU A 25 -8.49 20.88 5.34
CA LEU A 25 -7.67 19.70 5.52
C LEU A 25 -8.22 18.88 6.70
N LEU A 26 -8.63 17.65 6.43
CA LEU A 26 -9.09 16.70 7.44
C LEU A 26 -7.93 15.77 7.83
N PRO A 27 -7.84 15.39 9.12
CA PRO A 27 -6.81 14.45 9.57
C PRO A 27 -7.00 13.07 8.93
N PRO A 28 -5.96 12.22 8.96
CA PRO A 28 -6.07 10.84 8.52
C PRO A 28 -7.16 10.09 9.31
N ARG A 29 -7.78 9.09 8.69
CA ARG A 29 -8.76 8.24 9.37
C ARG A 29 -8.15 7.40 10.48
N VAL A 30 -6.88 7.05 10.30
CA VAL A 30 -6.09 6.28 11.27
C VAL A 30 -4.86 7.08 11.64
N ASP A 31 -4.79 7.50 12.90
CA ASP A 31 -3.61 8.16 13.47
C ASP A 31 -2.67 7.10 14.05
N LEU A 32 -1.43 7.08 13.59
CA LEU A 32 -0.42 6.09 14.02
C LEU A 32 0.37 6.54 15.23
N ARG A 33 0.35 7.83 15.58
CA ARG A 33 1.12 8.41 16.70
C ARG A 33 0.87 7.74 18.06
N PRO A 34 -0.38 7.31 18.40
CA PRO A 34 -0.63 6.64 19.69
C PRO A 34 0.12 5.33 19.90
N TYR A 35 0.57 4.68 18.81
CA TYR A 35 1.26 3.40 18.87
C TYR A 35 2.78 3.53 19.02
N GLY A 36 3.33 4.76 18.93
CA GLY A 36 4.77 5.00 19.00
C GLY A 36 5.53 4.31 17.87
N THR A 37 6.42 3.38 18.21
CA THR A 37 7.09 2.54 17.19
C THR A 37 6.16 1.42 16.74
N LEU A 38 6.02 1.26 15.44
CA LEU A 38 5.29 0.15 14.81
C LEU A 38 6.26 -0.98 14.47
N GLY A 39 5.82 -2.21 14.60
CA GLY A 39 6.47 -3.38 13.99
C GLY A 39 5.85 -3.64 12.63
N MET A 40 6.65 -4.04 11.64
CA MET A 40 6.15 -4.49 10.35
C MET A 40 6.68 -5.89 10.06
N ILE A 41 5.77 -6.84 9.89
CA ILE A 41 6.07 -8.17 9.39
C ILE A 41 5.96 -8.11 7.86
N GLU A 42 6.94 -8.66 7.17
CA GLU A 42 6.91 -8.77 5.70
C GLU A 42 5.63 -9.47 5.25
N LEU A 43 5.04 -8.98 4.17
CA LEU A 43 3.82 -9.57 3.60
C LEU A 43 4.04 -11.05 3.26
N SER A 44 3.08 -11.88 3.63
CA SER A 44 2.97 -13.22 3.05
C SER A 44 2.48 -13.13 1.60
N SER A 45 2.84 -14.12 0.79
CA SER A 45 2.36 -14.19 -0.60
C SER A 45 2.31 -15.63 -1.08
N ASN A 46 1.39 -15.91 -2.01
CA ASN A 46 1.36 -17.13 -2.79
C ASN A 46 2.29 -17.09 -4.02
N ALA A 47 2.94 -15.95 -4.27
CA ALA A 47 3.93 -15.79 -5.33
C ALA A 47 5.34 -15.89 -4.76
N GLN A 48 6.25 -16.49 -5.53
CA GLN A 48 7.67 -16.55 -5.21
C GLN A 48 8.42 -15.33 -5.73
N GLY A 49 9.61 -15.08 -5.16
CA GLY A 49 10.53 -14.02 -5.60
C GLY A 49 10.42 -12.76 -4.79
N ASN A 50 10.64 -11.59 -5.41
CA ASN A 50 10.84 -10.34 -4.71
C ASN A 50 9.63 -9.37 -4.70
N LEU A 51 8.46 -9.82 -5.19
CA LEU A 51 7.27 -8.94 -5.22
C LEU A 51 6.75 -8.61 -3.82
N ALA A 52 6.65 -9.61 -2.91
CA ALA A 52 6.15 -9.38 -1.55
C ALA A 52 7.10 -8.50 -0.71
N PRO A 53 8.42 -8.77 -0.62
CA PRO A 53 9.34 -7.87 0.07
C PRO A 53 9.36 -6.45 -0.54
N TYR A 54 9.32 -6.31 -1.87
CA TYR A 54 9.23 -5.01 -2.53
C TYR A 54 7.94 -4.26 -2.15
N THR A 55 6.79 -4.96 -2.15
CA THR A 55 5.50 -4.37 -1.74
C THR A 55 5.53 -3.95 -0.27
N SER A 56 6.14 -4.75 0.60
CA SER A 56 6.34 -4.43 2.03
C SER A 56 7.11 -3.12 2.21
N GLN A 57 8.21 -2.94 1.47
CA GLN A 57 8.99 -1.70 1.47
C GLN A 57 8.17 -0.50 1.00
N LYS A 58 7.34 -0.66 -0.04
CA LYS A 58 6.48 0.43 -0.53
C LYS A 58 5.39 0.80 0.47
N ILE A 59 4.83 -0.16 1.24
CA ILE A 59 3.90 0.11 2.33
C ILE A 59 4.60 0.94 3.42
N LEU A 60 5.80 0.53 3.85
CA LEU A 60 6.59 1.24 4.85
C LEU A 60 6.83 2.69 4.43
N HIS A 61 7.31 2.93 3.21
CA HIS A 61 7.52 4.27 2.69
C HIS A 61 6.21 5.07 2.64
N SER A 62 5.11 4.45 2.16
CA SER A 62 3.81 5.13 2.07
C SER A 62 3.26 5.56 3.43
N ILE A 63 3.50 4.77 4.48
CA ILE A 63 3.14 5.11 5.87
C ILE A 63 3.96 6.30 6.37
N GLN A 64 5.27 6.27 6.18
CA GLN A 64 6.18 7.33 6.61
C GLN A 64 5.93 8.65 5.86
N ASP A 65 5.61 8.57 4.57
CA ASP A 65 5.22 9.74 3.76
C ASP A 65 3.88 10.34 4.21
N ALA A 66 2.92 9.47 4.56
CA ALA A 66 1.59 9.89 5.00
C ALA A 66 1.59 10.51 6.40
N GLN A 67 2.40 9.97 7.31
CA GLN A 67 2.54 10.43 8.69
C GLN A 67 4.03 10.55 9.07
N PRO A 68 4.67 11.66 8.71
CA PRO A 68 6.08 11.89 9.00
C PRO A 68 6.39 11.79 10.49
N GLY A 69 7.50 11.11 10.80
CA GLY A 69 7.91 10.83 12.17
C GLY A 69 7.41 9.48 12.71
N THR A 70 6.59 8.73 11.96
CA THR A 70 6.24 7.35 12.31
C THR A 70 7.49 6.46 12.24
N LEU A 71 7.85 5.85 13.37
CA LEU A 71 8.95 4.90 13.44
C LEU A 71 8.42 3.50 13.12
N VAL A 72 9.07 2.81 12.18
CA VAL A 72 8.73 1.44 11.81
C VAL A 72 9.95 0.54 11.97
N MET A 73 9.79 -0.52 12.74
CA MET A 73 10.79 -1.57 12.92
C MET A 73 10.42 -2.75 12.03
N GLU A 74 11.29 -3.12 11.11
CA GLU A 74 11.10 -4.30 10.27
C GLU A 74 11.39 -5.57 11.07
N LEU A 75 10.40 -6.45 11.20
CA LEU A 75 10.48 -7.70 11.97
C LEU A 75 10.87 -8.89 11.06
N GLY A 76 11.08 -8.64 9.77
CA GLY A 76 11.39 -9.65 8.76
C GLY A 76 10.18 -10.49 8.35
N THR A 77 10.43 -11.69 7.83
CA THR A 77 9.37 -12.63 7.46
C THR A 77 8.57 -13.09 8.67
N LEU A 78 7.36 -13.59 8.46
CA LEU A 78 6.53 -14.15 9.54
C LEU A 78 7.30 -15.19 10.38
N GLN A 79 8.06 -16.06 9.71
CA GLN A 79 8.85 -17.11 10.40
C GLN A 79 9.95 -16.49 11.27
N ASN A 80 10.66 -15.47 10.77
CA ASN A 80 11.70 -14.76 11.53
C ASN A 80 11.08 -14.02 12.72
N ALA A 81 9.97 -13.33 12.51
CA ALA A 81 9.25 -12.64 13.55
C ALA A 81 8.84 -13.61 14.68
N LEU A 82 8.16 -14.70 14.36
CA LEU A 82 7.75 -15.71 15.32
C LEU A 82 8.94 -16.34 16.05
N GLY A 83 9.97 -16.75 15.32
CA GLY A 83 11.20 -17.31 15.90
C GLY A 83 11.88 -16.34 16.87
N SER A 84 11.86 -15.04 16.57
CA SER A 84 12.46 -14.02 17.40
C SER A 84 11.84 -13.91 18.81
N VAL A 85 10.57 -14.27 18.95
CA VAL A 85 9.84 -14.26 20.23
C VAL A 85 9.58 -15.67 20.78
N GLY A 86 10.16 -16.70 20.15
CA GLY A 86 10.03 -18.10 20.60
C GLY A 86 8.61 -18.66 20.44
N ARG A 87 7.89 -18.25 19.39
CA ARG A 87 6.53 -18.68 19.10
C ARG A 87 6.48 -19.41 17.76
N SER A 88 5.49 -20.28 17.58
CA SER A 88 5.25 -21.03 16.35
C SER A 88 4.03 -20.51 15.56
N GLU A 89 3.16 -19.76 16.22
CA GLU A 89 1.92 -19.23 15.64
C GLU A 89 1.77 -17.74 15.93
N LEU A 90 1.12 -17.03 15.02
CA LEU A 90 0.83 -15.60 15.15
C LEU A 90 -0.50 -15.40 15.89
N ASP A 91 -0.46 -15.61 17.18
CA ASP A 91 -1.57 -15.41 18.11
C ASP A 91 -1.41 -14.12 18.94
N TYR A 92 -2.35 -13.90 19.85
CA TYR A 92 -2.31 -12.76 20.79
C TYR A 92 -1.01 -12.72 21.60
N GLU A 93 -0.55 -13.89 22.09
CA GLU A 93 0.65 -13.97 22.92
C GLU A 93 1.93 -13.64 22.13
N ALA A 94 1.99 -14.04 20.85
CA ALA A 94 3.08 -13.67 19.97
C ALA A 94 3.11 -12.14 19.73
N ILE A 95 1.96 -11.53 19.48
CA ILE A 95 1.81 -10.08 19.27
C ILE A 95 2.26 -9.33 20.54
N LYS A 96 1.79 -9.75 21.71
CA LYS A 96 2.17 -9.17 23.00
C LYS A 96 3.65 -9.34 23.30
N ALA A 97 4.23 -10.49 22.95
CA ALA A 97 5.65 -10.75 23.11
C ALA A 97 6.52 -9.79 22.27
N HIS A 98 6.11 -9.47 21.05
CA HIS A 98 6.76 -8.44 20.23
C HIS A 98 6.70 -7.06 20.89
N GLY A 99 5.53 -6.66 21.41
CA GLY A 99 5.37 -5.41 22.15
C GLY A 99 6.33 -5.33 23.35
N SER A 100 6.41 -6.41 24.13
CA SER A 100 7.26 -6.48 25.30
C SER A 100 8.76 -6.50 24.97
N LYS A 101 9.14 -7.24 23.92
CA LYS A 101 10.55 -7.41 23.54
C LYS A 101 11.13 -6.20 22.81
N TYR A 102 10.38 -5.62 21.90
CA TYR A 102 10.87 -4.59 20.98
C TYR A 102 10.30 -3.20 21.27
N GLY A 103 9.37 -3.07 22.20
CA GLY A 103 8.72 -1.79 22.51
C GLY A 103 7.82 -1.28 21.40
N VAL A 104 7.34 -2.16 20.49
CA VAL A 104 6.43 -1.77 19.43
C VAL A 104 5.00 -1.72 19.97
N GLY A 105 4.29 -0.63 19.69
CA GLY A 105 2.90 -0.44 20.17
C GLY A 105 1.85 -1.03 19.24
N GLY A 106 2.19 -1.27 17.96
CA GLY A 106 1.34 -1.92 16.99
C GLY A 106 2.14 -2.72 15.98
N ILE A 107 1.55 -3.75 15.41
CA ILE A 107 2.16 -4.59 14.37
C ILE A 107 1.32 -4.54 13.10
N ILE A 108 1.96 -4.15 12.00
CA ILE A 108 1.40 -4.21 10.65
C ILE A 108 1.78 -5.56 10.05
N MET A 109 0.79 -6.26 9.53
CA MET A 109 0.94 -7.53 8.83
C MET A 109 -0.06 -7.62 7.70
N GLY A 110 0.20 -8.43 6.69
CA GLY A 110 -0.69 -8.53 5.54
C GLY A 110 -0.35 -9.69 4.61
N ASN A 111 -1.13 -9.78 3.56
CA ASN A 111 -1.01 -10.80 2.52
C ASN A 111 -1.14 -10.16 1.13
N LEU A 112 -0.26 -10.55 0.23
CA LEU A 112 -0.31 -10.23 -1.19
C LEU A 112 -0.65 -11.51 -1.96
N GLU A 113 -1.86 -11.58 -2.48
CA GLU A 113 -2.36 -12.72 -3.23
C GLU A 113 -2.36 -12.40 -4.74
N ILE A 114 -1.76 -13.26 -5.52
CA ILE A 114 -1.81 -13.22 -6.98
C ILE A 114 -2.93 -14.17 -7.42
N ASP A 115 -4.01 -13.58 -7.95
CA ASP A 115 -5.19 -14.34 -8.39
C ASP A 115 -4.96 -14.94 -9.79
N LYS A 116 -4.47 -14.11 -10.73
CA LYS A 116 -4.27 -14.55 -12.12
C LYS A 116 -3.00 -13.98 -12.73
N VAL A 117 -2.30 -14.83 -13.45
CA VAL A 117 -1.18 -14.46 -14.32
C VAL A 117 -1.48 -14.95 -15.72
N LYS A 118 -1.72 -14.01 -16.66
CA LYS A 118 -1.91 -14.32 -18.08
C LYS A 118 -0.68 -13.84 -18.86
N PRO A 119 0.18 -14.74 -19.34
CA PRO A 119 1.31 -14.34 -20.17
C PRO A 119 0.85 -13.58 -21.41
N SER A 120 1.43 -12.42 -21.64
CA SER A 120 1.27 -11.67 -22.89
C SER A 120 2.49 -11.93 -23.77
N ILE A 121 2.35 -12.81 -24.75
CA ILE A 121 3.43 -13.12 -25.68
C ILE A 121 3.33 -12.11 -26.84
N ASN A 122 4.09 -11.03 -26.77
CA ASN A 122 4.31 -10.17 -27.93
C ASN A 122 5.47 -10.75 -28.75
N ILE A 123 5.17 -11.50 -29.78
CA ILE A 123 6.14 -11.92 -30.79
C ILE A 123 6.37 -10.72 -31.72
N ALA A 124 7.25 -9.82 -31.33
CA ALA A 124 7.79 -8.84 -32.26
C ALA A 124 8.76 -9.59 -33.20
N SER A 125 8.38 -9.73 -34.45
CA SER A 125 9.11 -10.41 -35.50
C SER A 125 10.33 -9.61 -35.97
N THR A 126 11.33 -9.44 -35.12
CA THR A 126 12.70 -9.13 -35.51
C THR A 126 13.64 -9.45 -34.35
N LEU A 127 14.33 -10.58 -34.47
CA LEU A 127 15.59 -10.94 -33.81
C LEU A 127 15.84 -10.41 -32.37
N ALA A 128 15.64 -11.29 -31.38
CA ALA A 128 16.48 -11.38 -30.18
C ALA A 128 16.04 -10.70 -28.88
N THR A 129 14.80 -10.35 -28.64
CA THR A 129 14.41 -10.10 -27.23
C THR A 129 12.97 -10.56 -26.99
N ILE A 130 12.78 -11.69 -26.32
CA ILE A 130 11.48 -12.11 -25.83
C ILE A 130 11.23 -11.35 -24.52
N ASN A 131 10.59 -10.20 -24.60
CA ASN A 131 10.08 -9.53 -23.41
C ASN A 131 8.79 -10.26 -22.98
N VAL A 132 8.90 -11.10 -21.97
CA VAL A 132 7.74 -11.75 -21.37
C VAL A 132 7.11 -10.75 -20.41
N SER A 133 6.05 -10.11 -20.86
CA SER A 133 5.12 -9.38 -19.98
C SER A 133 3.95 -10.30 -19.62
N ALA A 134 3.38 -10.10 -18.45
CA ALA A 134 2.19 -10.82 -18.03
C ALA A 134 1.15 -9.84 -17.49
N TYR A 135 -0.11 -10.10 -17.80
CA TYR A 135 -1.23 -9.43 -17.14
C TYR A 135 -1.45 -10.11 -15.78
N VAL A 136 -1.34 -9.34 -14.71
CA VAL A 136 -1.44 -9.82 -13.34
C VAL A 136 -2.62 -9.17 -12.64
N GLU A 137 -3.46 -9.98 -12.02
CA GLU A 137 -4.48 -9.57 -11.06
C GLU A 137 -3.98 -9.92 -9.65
N ALA A 138 -3.96 -8.93 -8.75
CA ALA A 138 -3.47 -9.10 -7.40
C ALA A 138 -4.41 -8.45 -6.38
N PHE A 139 -4.46 -9.04 -5.20
CA PHE A 139 -5.16 -8.52 -4.03
C PHE A 139 -4.16 -8.35 -2.88
N LEU A 140 -4.11 -7.13 -2.33
CA LEU A 140 -3.29 -6.78 -1.18
C LEU A 140 -4.20 -6.51 0.01
N SER A 141 -3.97 -7.19 1.14
CA SER A 141 -4.65 -6.91 2.40
C SER A 141 -3.64 -6.66 3.51
N ALA A 142 -3.96 -5.75 4.43
CA ALA A 142 -3.16 -5.55 5.63
C ALA A 142 -4.04 -5.17 6.81
N LYS A 143 -3.49 -5.38 8.02
CA LYS A 143 -4.09 -4.98 9.27
C LYS A 143 -3.03 -4.44 10.23
N LEU A 144 -3.45 -3.54 11.11
CA LEU A 144 -2.69 -3.07 12.26
C LEU A 144 -3.31 -3.66 13.54
N VAL A 145 -2.51 -4.34 14.32
CA VAL A 145 -2.92 -4.96 15.59
C VAL A 145 -2.16 -4.29 16.73
N GLU A 146 -2.90 -3.77 17.73
CA GLU A 146 -2.30 -3.20 18.93
C GLU A 146 -1.67 -4.28 19.79
N THR A 147 -0.42 -4.09 20.23
CA THR A 147 0.31 -5.11 20.98
C THR A 147 -0.16 -5.28 22.42
N LYS A 148 -0.76 -4.25 23.03
CA LYS A 148 -1.27 -4.31 24.41
C LYS A 148 -2.54 -5.13 24.52
N SER A 149 -3.49 -4.92 23.63
CA SER A 149 -4.83 -5.52 23.67
C SER A 149 -4.99 -6.71 22.71
N GLY A 150 -4.12 -6.82 21.69
CA GLY A 150 -4.31 -7.75 20.58
C GLY A 150 -5.46 -7.36 19.64
N ALA A 151 -6.05 -6.19 19.84
CA ALA A 151 -7.15 -5.73 19.00
C ALA A 151 -6.66 -5.30 17.62
N THR A 152 -7.40 -5.70 16.58
CA THR A 152 -7.21 -5.12 15.25
C THR A 152 -7.81 -3.72 15.23
N VAL A 153 -6.96 -2.72 15.09
CA VAL A 153 -7.35 -1.30 15.13
C VAL A 153 -7.56 -0.71 13.74
N TRP A 154 -7.03 -1.38 12.73
CA TRP A 154 -7.26 -1.03 11.32
C TRP A 154 -7.08 -2.29 10.45
N SER A 155 -7.89 -2.36 9.41
CA SER A 155 -7.71 -3.32 8.32
C SER A 155 -8.24 -2.71 7.02
N ASN A 156 -7.54 -2.97 5.93
CA ASN A 156 -7.92 -2.52 4.60
C ASN A 156 -7.44 -3.50 3.53
N GLY A 157 -8.00 -3.40 2.33
CA GLY A 157 -7.61 -4.19 1.17
C GLY A 157 -7.70 -3.40 -0.12
N ALA A 158 -6.88 -3.79 -1.08
CA ALA A 158 -6.82 -3.21 -2.42
C ALA A 158 -6.70 -4.30 -3.47
N GLN A 159 -7.38 -4.12 -4.59
CA GLN A 159 -7.28 -4.98 -5.77
C GLN A 159 -6.67 -4.16 -6.92
N GLY A 160 -5.74 -4.76 -7.64
CA GLY A 160 -5.08 -4.14 -8.78
C GLY A 160 -4.93 -5.10 -9.95
N ARG A 161 -4.82 -4.53 -11.15
CA ARG A 161 -4.64 -5.24 -12.42
C ARG A 161 -3.70 -4.46 -13.30
N GLU A 162 -2.57 -5.06 -13.64
CA GLU A 162 -1.56 -4.39 -14.47
C GLU A 162 -0.78 -5.37 -15.33
N ASN A 163 -0.20 -4.84 -16.41
CA ASN A 163 0.82 -5.56 -17.15
C ASN A 163 2.16 -5.40 -16.43
N VAL A 164 2.76 -6.51 -16.07
CA VAL A 164 4.04 -6.54 -15.38
C VAL A 164 5.07 -7.27 -16.22
N ALA A 165 6.34 -6.91 -16.06
CA ALA A 165 7.47 -7.57 -16.70
C ALA A 165 8.15 -8.55 -15.72
N SER A 166 9.02 -9.41 -16.27
CA SER A 166 9.85 -10.33 -15.49
C SER A 166 9.07 -11.29 -14.59
N VAL A 167 7.96 -11.82 -15.11
CA VAL A 167 7.17 -12.87 -14.46
C VAL A 167 7.40 -14.18 -15.20
N SER A 168 7.64 -15.25 -14.46
CA SER A 168 7.72 -16.62 -14.95
C SER A 168 6.77 -17.53 -14.18
N LEU A 169 6.46 -18.69 -14.73
CA LEU A 169 5.71 -19.74 -14.03
C LEU A 169 6.66 -20.91 -13.75
N MET A 170 6.79 -21.29 -12.50
CA MET A 170 7.58 -22.41 -12.08
C MET A 170 6.70 -23.39 -11.28
N GLY A 171 6.49 -24.59 -11.80
CA GLY A 171 5.59 -25.56 -11.16
C GLY A 171 4.13 -25.12 -11.09
N GLY A 172 3.71 -24.15 -11.92
CA GLY A 172 2.37 -23.57 -11.90
C GLY A 172 2.23 -22.34 -11.00
N GLU A 173 3.25 -22.02 -10.21
CA GLU A 173 3.26 -20.85 -9.35
C GLU A 173 3.95 -19.64 -10.02
N PRO A 174 3.44 -18.42 -9.82
CA PRO A 174 4.06 -17.22 -10.36
C PRO A 174 5.33 -16.87 -9.58
N VAL A 175 6.40 -16.56 -10.33
CA VAL A 175 7.72 -16.17 -9.79
C VAL A 175 8.08 -14.79 -10.32
N PHE A 176 8.32 -13.86 -9.41
CA PHE A 176 8.64 -12.46 -9.67
C PHE A 176 10.11 -12.19 -9.29
N ASN A 177 11.00 -12.18 -10.27
CA ASN A 177 12.44 -12.05 -10.05
C ASN A 177 13.05 -10.89 -10.87
N ALA A 178 12.42 -9.72 -10.85
CA ALA A 178 12.94 -8.57 -11.54
C ALA A 178 14.19 -8.02 -10.84
N THR A 179 15.23 -7.72 -11.63
CA THR A 179 16.41 -6.98 -11.15
C THR A 179 16.04 -5.53 -10.78
N ASP A 180 15.08 -4.96 -11.51
CA ASP A 180 14.53 -3.63 -11.26
C ASP A 180 12.99 -3.76 -11.02
N PRO A 181 12.56 -3.97 -9.76
CA PRO A 181 11.16 -4.13 -9.41
C PRO A 181 10.28 -2.91 -9.75
N ASP A 182 10.83 -1.70 -9.64
CA ASP A 182 10.09 -0.47 -9.97
C ASP A 182 9.65 -0.46 -11.44
N LYS A 183 10.54 -0.85 -12.34
CA LYS A 183 10.23 -0.96 -13.78
C LYS A 183 9.31 -2.14 -14.09
N ALA A 184 9.50 -3.26 -13.39
CA ALA A 184 8.81 -4.50 -13.74
C ALA A 184 7.35 -4.50 -13.27
N TYR A 185 7.08 -4.10 -12.04
CA TYR A 185 5.75 -4.16 -11.42
C TYR A 185 5.44 -2.98 -10.49
N GLY A 186 6.23 -1.88 -10.60
CA GLY A 186 6.03 -0.68 -9.78
C GLY A 186 4.65 -0.07 -9.91
N GLN A 187 4.04 -0.07 -11.10
CA GLN A 187 2.67 0.44 -11.32
C GLN A 187 1.64 -0.37 -10.54
N LEU A 188 1.68 -1.70 -10.62
CA LEU A 188 0.80 -2.58 -9.85
C LEU A 188 0.92 -2.31 -8.35
N VAL A 189 2.15 -2.29 -7.84
CA VAL A 189 2.42 -2.09 -6.41
C VAL A 189 2.02 -0.69 -5.95
N GLN A 190 2.32 0.34 -6.74
CA GLN A 190 1.91 1.72 -6.43
C GLN A 190 0.39 1.85 -6.35
N HIS A 191 -0.33 1.20 -7.24
CA HIS A 191 -1.79 1.17 -7.24
C HIS A 191 -2.34 0.50 -5.97
N LEU A 192 -1.87 -0.72 -5.67
CA LEU A 192 -2.29 -1.48 -4.50
C LEU A 192 -1.97 -0.75 -3.19
N VAL A 193 -0.73 -0.29 -3.03
CA VAL A 193 -0.27 0.41 -1.82
C VAL A 193 -0.95 1.77 -1.68
N GLY A 194 -1.16 2.50 -2.78
CA GLY A 194 -1.85 3.78 -2.78
C GLY A 194 -3.27 3.68 -2.22
N TYR A 195 -4.04 2.66 -2.63
CA TYR A 195 -5.38 2.40 -2.09
C TYR A 195 -5.33 1.88 -0.66
N LEU A 196 -4.45 0.91 -0.37
CA LEU A 196 -4.32 0.33 0.96
C LEU A 196 -4.03 1.39 2.02
N CYS A 197 -3.05 2.26 1.76
CA CYS A 197 -2.55 3.25 2.72
C CYS A 197 -3.32 4.58 2.69
N ASN A 198 -4.42 4.67 1.94
CA ASN A 198 -5.19 5.92 1.84
C ASN A 198 -5.73 6.41 3.18
N ASP A 199 -6.07 5.50 4.09
CA ASP A 199 -6.60 5.83 5.42
C ASP A 199 -5.58 6.52 6.34
N PHE A 200 -4.29 6.41 6.03
CA PHE A 200 -3.22 7.08 6.77
C PHE A 200 -2.96 8.51 6.30
N ARG A 201 -3.56 8.94 5.19
CA ARG A 201 -3.34 10.26 4.59
C ARG A 201 -4.37 11.26 5.05
N SER A 202 -3.93 12.51 5.26
CA SER A 202 -4.83 13.64 5.38
C SER A 202 -5.46 13.94 4.02
N TYR A 203 -6.70 14.41 4.00
CA TYR A 203 -7.44 14.71 2.78
C TYR A 203 -8.18 16.03 2.87
N TYR A 204 -8.44 16.66 1.72
CA TYR A 204 -9.21 17.89 1.62
C TYR A 204 -10.69 17.58 1.37
N LYS A 205 -11.56 18.32 2.09
CA LYS A 205 -13.00 18.33 1.86
C LYS A 205 -13.42 19.68 1.27
#